data_9adebe235c2ffd8dd1c6c7b6eff19f77
#
_entry.id   9adebe235c2ffd8dd1c6c7b6eff19f77
#
_cell.length_a   1.000
_cell.length_b   1.000
_cell.length_c   1.000
_cell.angle_alpha   90.00
_cell.angle_beta   90.00
_cell.angle_gamma   90.00
#
_symmetry.space_group_name_H-M   'P 1'
#
loop_
_entity.id
_entity.type
_entity.pdbx_description
1 polymer ?
#
loop_
_entity_poly.entity_id
_entity_poly.type
_entity_poly.pdbx_seq_one_letter_code
_entity_poly.pdbx_strand_id
1 'polypeptide(L)'
;RERYGIKLLSRKEGFAEAFRILRRRGFVGVLFDQNAGIQGTLTTLFGRVCSTTELPGLMAEKFHARVYGIYSVRRAFWRVEISVQQVESDGTSAGVTIALNRWLEALLRGNDDLCASWLWAHNRWRNQDIPAQRLRLEARRNLLANELSARRLASHPRRTRIWIRMPNWLGDVVIALPLLRALRVSRPDAELTVLARPQFLPLLGDLGIADQLRALPPRGPGYFRFFRQLRREFPDVWLLFTHSLRGDLEAWLAGALQRFGIRRRGHPRPLLTHAYSAPAAYDNGTHHQLEH
;
A
#
# COMPACT_ATOMS: atom_id res chain seq x y z
N ARG A 1 -22.55 -7.85 24.72
CA ARG A 1 -21.72 -9.03 24.37
C ARG A 1 -21.27 -9.77 25.63
N GLU A 2 -20.90 -9.07 26.70
CA GLU A 2 -20.51 -9.67 27.99
C GLU A 2 -21.64 -10.52 28.63
N ARG A 3 -22.91 -10.14 28.40
CA ARG A 3 -24.08 -10.92 28.84
C ARG A 3 -24.07 -12.38 28.34
N TYR A 4 -23.34 -12.66 27.26
CA TYR A 4 -23.21 -13.99 26.66
C TYR A 4 -21.85 -14.65 26.96
N GLY A 5 -21.15 -14.20 28.02
CA GLY A 5 -19.86 -14.76 28.41
C GLY A 5 -18.67 -14.33 27.55
N ILE A 6 -18.85 -13.39 26.62
CA ILE A 6 -17.76 -12.87 25.79
C ILE A 6 -17.11 -11.68 26.48
N LYS A 7 -15.85 -11.82 26.87
CA LYS A 7 -15.05 -10.74 27.39
C LYS A 7 -14.55 -9.86 26.24
N LEU A 8 -14.84 -8.56 26.28
CA LEU A 8 -14.34 -7.60 25.32
C LEU A 8 -12.98 -7.08 25.77
N LEU A 9 -11.99 -7.17 24.90
CA LEU A 9 -10.64 -6.68 25.14
C LEU A 9 -10.41 -5.38 24.39
N SER A 10 -9.89 -4.35 25.08
CA SER A 10 -9.54 -3.10 24.44
C SER A 10 -8.32 -3.27 23.52
N ARG A 11 -8.27 -2.50 22.44
CA ARG A 11 -7.13 -2.53 21.51
C ARG A 11 -5.82 -2.11 22.16
N LYS A 12 -5.85 -1.25 23.18
CA LYS A 12 -4.65 -0.73 23.84
C LYS A 12 -4.18 -1.61 25.00
N GLU A 13 -5.09 -2.13 25.79
CA GLU A 13 -4.79 -2.83 27.05
C GLU A 13 -5.08 -4.33 27.02
N GLY A 14 -5.77 -4.79 25.97
CA GLY A 14 -6.26 -6.17 25.89
C GLY A 14 -5.20 -7.23 25.60
N PHE A 15 -3.97 -6.85 25.22
CA PHE A 15 -2.93 -7.83 24.83
C PHE A 15 -2.51 -8.74 25.99
N ALA A 16 -2.28 -8.18 27.17
CA ALA A 16 -1.87 -8.95 28.34
C ALA A 16 -2.93 -9.97 28.73
N GLU A 17 -4.20 -9.56 28.64
CA GLU A 17 -5.33 -10.44 28.95
C GLU A 17 -5.54 -11.51 27.88
N ALA A 18 -5.42 -11.17 26.59
CA ALA A 18 -5.46 -12.14 25.50
C ALA A 18 -4.38 -13.22 25.67
N PHE A 19 -3.17 -12.82 26.05
CA PHE A 19 -2.08 -13.75 26.34
C PHE A 19 -2.36 -14.64 27.56
N ARG A 20 -3.01 -14.10 28.60
CA ARG A 20 -3.41 -14.88 29.78
C ARG A 20 -4.45 -15.92 29.42
N ILE A 21 -5.42 -15.57 28.58
CA ILE A 21 -6.45 -16.48 28.08
C ILE A 21 -5.82 -17.62 27.29
N LEU A 22 -4.91 -17.32 26.37
CA LEU A 22 -4.22 -18.35 25.55
C LEU A 22 -3.32 -19.27 26.39
N ARG A 23 -2.63 -18.75 27.41
CA ARG A 23 -1.85 -19.58 28.37
C ARG A 23 -2.74 -20.60 29.09
N ARG A 24 -4.01 -20.24 29.33
CA ARG A 24 -4.99 -21.14 29.96
C ARG A 24 -5.74 -22.00 28.93
N ARG A 25 -5.25 -22.09 27.71
CA ARG A 25 -5.87 -22.82 26.59
C ARG A 25 -7.29 -22.32 26.25
N GLY A 26 -7.57 -21.04 26.48
CA GLY A 26 -8.82 -20.39 26.10
C GLY A 26 -8.82 -19.92 24.65
N PHE A 27 -9.92 -19.31 24.23
CA PHE A 27 -10.11 -18.80 22.88
C PHE A 27 -10.02 -17.28 22.85
N VAL A 28 -9.35 -16.76 21.82
CA VAL A 28 -9.27 -15.32 21.54
C VAL A 28 -9.75 -15.06 20.12
N GLY A 29 -10.78 -14.22 19.98
CA GLY A 29 -11.29 -13.78 18.69
C GLY A 29 -10.65 -12.46 18.25
N VAL A 30 -10.21 -12.36 17.00
CA VAL A 30 -9.63 -11.17 16.39
C VAL A 30 -10.38 -10.85 15.11
N LEU A 31 -10.80 -9.60 14.94
CA LEU A 31 -11.32 -9.12 13.67
C LEU A 31 -10.12 -8.89 12.73
N PHE A 32 -9.89 -9.84 11.86
CA PHE A 32 -8.70 -9.90 11.02
C PHE A 32 -8.87 -9.17 9.68
N ASP A 33 -10.07 -9.13 9.15
CA ASP A 33 -10.42 -8.59 7.84
C ASP A 33 -10.32 -7.07 7.71
N GLN A 34 -10.00 -6.38 8.81
CA GLN A 34 -9.90 -4.92 8.86
C GLN A 34 -8.50 -4.42 8.50
N ASN A 35 -8.44 -3.17 8.03
CA ASN A 35 -7.18 -2.47 7.83
C ASN A 35 -6.50 -2.15 9.17
N ALA A 36 -5.26 -2.57 9.33
CA ALA A 36 -4.51 -2.40 10.57
C ALA A 36 -3.89 -0.99 10.77
N GLY A 37 -4.13 -0.07 9.83
CA GLY A 37 -3.60 1.29 9.90
C GLY A 37 -2.10 1.36 9.56
N ILE A 38 -1.43 2.43 10.00
CA ILE A 38 -0.01 2.66 9.72
C ILE A 38 0.92 1.72 10.48
N GLN A 39 0.46 1.09 11.55
CA GLN A 39 1.22 0.14 12.36
C GLN A 39 1.11 -1.31 11.87
N GLY A 40 0.25 -1.57 10.91
CA GLY A 40 0.08 -2.92 10.36
C GLY A 40 1.22 -3.33 9.44
N THR A 41 1.38 -4.63 9.27
CA THR A 41 2.36 -5.25 8.38
C THR A 41 1.90 -5.16 6.92
N LEU A 42 2.83 -4.97 6.01
CA LEU A 42 2.53 -4.98 4.58
C LEU A 42 2.40 -6.42 4.08
N THR A 43 1.22 -6.73 3.55
CA THR A 43 0.87 -8.00 2.91
C THR A 43 0.07 -7.72 1.65
N THR A 44 -0.47 -8.74 0.99
CA THR A 44 -1.42 -8.55 -0.11
C THR A 44 -2.79 -9.14 0.21
N LEU A 45 -3.83 -8.56 -0.37
CA LEU A 45 -5.17 -9.13 -0.48
C LEU A 45 -5.65 -8.90 -1.92
N PHE A 46 -6.06 -9.96 -2.61
CA PHE A 46 -6.34 -9.97 -4.06
C PHE A 46 -5.17 -9.42 -4.91
N GLY A 47 -3.94 -9.73 -4.51
CA GLY A 47 -2.73 -9.27 -5.18
C GLY A 47 -2.42 -7.78 -5.03
N ARG A 48 -3.21 -7.04 -4.24
CA ARG A 48 -3.01 -5.62 -3.96
C ARG A 48 -2.50 -5.43 -2.54
N VAL A 49 -1.44 -4.65 -2.37
CA VAL A 49 -0.81 -4.39 -1.06
C VAL A 49 -1.81 -3.78 -0.08
N CYS A 50 -1.84 -4.31 1.12
CA CYS A 50 -2.69 -3.83 2.22
C CYS A 50 -1.95 -3.89 3.55
N SER A 51 -2.49 -3.20 4.55
CA SER A 51 -2.02 -3.24 5.93
C SER A 51 -2.80 -4.29 6.71
N THR A 52 -2.09 -5.27 7.25
CA THR A 52 -2.67 -6.41 7.96
C THR A 52 -2.17 -6.47 9.40
N THR A 53 -3.03 -6.88 10.32
CA THR A 53 -2.60 -7.16 11.70
C THR A 53 -1.89 -8.50 11.77
N GLU A 54 -0.71 -8.53 12.39
CA GLU A 54 0.00 -9.78 12.69
C GLU A 54 -0.41 -10.39 14.03
N LEU A 55 -1.32 -9.77 14.74
CA LEU A 55 -1.70 -10.21 16.09
C LEU A 55 -2.09 -11.70 16.16
N PRO A 56 -2.92 -12.24 15.25
CA PRO A 56 -3.21 -13.68 15.24
C PRO A 56 -1.97 -14.53 15.05
N GLY A 57 -1.08 -14.14 14.16
CA GLY A 57 0.19 -14.83 13.90
C GLY A 57 1.12 -14.83 15.10
N LEU A 58 1.32 -13.66 15.72
CA LEU A 58 2.14 -13.54 16.93
C LEU A 58 1.60 -14.39 18.09
N MET A 59 0.27 -14.44 18.26
CA MET A 59 -0.35 -15.29 19.27
C MET A 59 -0.18 -16.77 18.93
N ALA A 60 -0.40 -17.16 17.68
CA ALA A 60 -0.26 -18.55 17.25
C ALA A 60 1.16 -19.06 17.45
N GLU A 61 2.17 -18.29 17.00
CA GLU A 61 3.59 -18.64 17.16
C GLU A 61 3.98 -18.74 18.63
N LYS A 62 3.63 -17.73 19.44
CA LYS A 62 4.05 -17.67 20.86
C LYS A 62 3.42 -18.75 21.73
N PHE A 63 2.19 -19.16 21.45
CA PHE A 63 1.41 -20.09 22.29
C PHE A 63 1.14 -21.42 21.61
N HIS A 64 1.73 -21.65 20.43
CA HIS A 64 1.43 -22.82 19.57
C HIS A 64 -0.07 -23.04 19.41
N ALA A 65 -0.81 -21.92 19.26
CA ALA A 65 -2.25 -21.95 19.17
C ALA A 65 -2.71 -22.27 17.74
N ARG A 66 -3.77 -23.11 17.64
CA ARG A 66 -4.43 -23.35 16.35
C ARG A 66 -5.22 -22.12 15.93
N VAL A 67 -5.23 -21.85 14.63
CA VAL A 67 -5.91 -20.72 14.04
C VAL A 67 -7.13 -21.19 13.26
N TYR A 68 -8.27 -20.57 13.54
CA TYR A 68 -9.54 -20.87 12.87
C TYR A 68 -10.09 -19.59 12.24
N GLY A 69 -10.48 -19.67 10.98
CA GLY A 69 -11.28 -18.66 10.31
C GLY A 69 -12.75 -18.88 10.59
N ILE A 70 -13.46 -17.85 11.00
CA ILE A 70 -14.89 -17.88 11.28
C ILE A 70 -15.60 -16.89 10.38
N TYR A 71 -16.63 -17.31 9.71
CA TYR A 71 -17.48 -16.46 8.89
C TYR A 71 -18.96 -16.82 9.06
N SER A 72 -19.82 -15.89 8.68
CA SER A 72 -21.26 -16.10 8.76
C SER A 72 -21.96 -15.74 7.46
N VAL A 73 -22.97 -16.53 7.10
CA VAL A 73 -23.83 -16.29 5.95
C VAL A 73 -25.26 -16.10 6.43
N ARG A 74 -25.91 -15.03 6.02
CA ARG A 74 -27.32 -14.80 6.29
C ARG A 74 -28.16 -15.58 5.28
N ARG A 75 -28.89 -16.57 5.74
CA ARG A 75 -29.80 -17.39 4.91
C ARG A 75 -31.23 -16.85 4.85
N ALA A 76 -31.65 -16.14 5.92
CA ALA A 76 -32.93 -15.46 5.99
C ALA A 76 -32.84 -14.33 7.02
N PHE A 77 -33.89 -13.52 7.19
CA PHE A 77 -33.87 -12.35 8.06
C PHE A 77 -33.34 -12.64 9.48
N TRP A 78 -33.80 -13.76 10.10
CA TRP A 78 -33.36 -14.19 11.43
C TRP A 78 -32.47 -15.45 11.42
N ARG A 79 -32.09 -15.95 10.25
CA ARG A 79 -31.30 -17.17 10.14
C ARG A 79 -29.89 -16.85 9.64
N VAL A 80 -28.93 -17.06 10.50
CA VAL A 80 -27.50 -16.92 10.20
C VAL A 80 -26.83 -18.28 10.39
N GLU A 81 -26.09 -18.70 9.40
CA GLU A 81 -25.23 -19.89 9.44
C GLU A 81 -23.81 -19.45 9.75
N ILE A 82 -23.18 -20.08 10.74
CA ILE A 82 -21.80 -19.79 11.15
C ILE A 82 -20.95 -20.98 10.74
N SER A 83 -19.86 -20.72 10.05
CA SER A 83 -18.89 -21.73 9.64
C SER A 83 -17.54 -21.46 10.29
N VAL A 84 -16.86 -22.54 10.66
CA VAL A 84 -15.53 -22.51 11.28
C VAL A 84 -14.62 -23.41 10.46
N GLN A 85 -13.46 -22.89 10.05
CA GLN A 85 -12.47 -23.62 9.27
C GLN A 85 -11.09 -23.44 9.89
N GLN A 86 -10.33 -24.53 10.01
CA GLN A 86 -8.94 -24.42 10.42
C GLN A 86 -8.13 -23.80 9.29
N VAL A 87 -7.25 -22.85 9.64
CA VAL A 87 -6.33 -22.20 8.69
C VAL A 87 -4.95 -22.81 8.87
N GLU A 88 -4.56 -23.62 7.92
CA GLU A 88 -3.24 -24.27 7.93
C GLU A 88 -2.13 -23.29 7.60
N SER A 89 -1.03 -23.39 8.34
CA SER A 89 0.16 -22.56 8.18
C SER A 89 1.41 -23.26 8.73
N ASP A 90 2.57 -22.66 8.53
CA ASP A 90 3.84 -23.14 9.11
C ASP A 90 3.99 -22.80 10.62
N GLY A 91 2.99 -22.19 11.22
CA GLY A 91 2.98 -21.80 12.64
C GLY A 91 3.77 -20.53 12.94
N THR A 92 4.53 -19.97 12.01
CA THR A 92 5.21 -18.68 12.18
C THR A 92 4.24 -17.51 12.11
N SER A 93 4.56 -16.40 12.76
CA SER A 93 3.74 -15.17 12.69
C SER A 93 3.52 -14.69 11.25
N ALA A 94 4.56 -14.76 10.43
CA ALA A 94 4.49 -14.41 9.01
C ALA A 94 3.59 -15.39 8.23
N GLY A 95 3.82 -16.68 8.38
CA GLY A 95 3.07 -17.72 7.69
C GLY A 95 1.58 -17.72 8.04
N VAL A 96 1.24 -17.58 9.33
CA VAL A 96 -0.15 -17.44 9.78
C VAL A 96 -0.81 -16.21 9.17
N THR A 97 -0.13 -15.06 9.18
CA THR A 97 -0.67 -13.80 8.64
C THR A 97 -0.96 -13.91 7.14
N ILE A 98 -0.05 -14.51 6.39
CA ILE A 98 -0.22 -14.78 4.96
C ILE A 98 -1.34 -15.80 4.72
N ALA A 99 -1.36 -16.88 5.49
CA ALA A 99 -2.36 -17.93 5.35
C ALA A 99 -3.79 -17.41 5.60
N LEU A 100 -3.97 -16.52 6.59
CA LEU A 100 -5.26 -15.88 6.86
C LEU A 100 -5.73 -14.99 5.70
N ASN A 101 -4.85 -14.19 5.10
CA ASN A 101 -5.22 -13.40 3.92
C ASN A 101 -5.60 -14.31 2.74
N ARG A 102 -4.85 -15.38 2.51
CA ARG A 102 -5.14 -16.35 1.44
C ARG A 102 -6.46 -17.08 1.67
N TRP A 103 -6.73 -17.49 2.92
CA TRP A 103 -8.00 -18.06 3.31
C TRP A 103 -9.17 -17.11 3.02
N LEU A 104 -9.05 -15.84 3.41
CA LEU A 104 -10.06 -14.82 3.15
C LEU A 104 -10.27 -14.61 1.64
N GLU A 105 -9.20 -14.54 0.85
CA GLU A 105 -9.29 -14.45 -0.61
C GLU A 105 -10.03 -15.65 -1.22
N ALA A 106 -9.68 -16.85 -0.81
CA ALA A 106 -10.30 -18.08 -1.32
C ALA A 106 -11.80 -18.14 -0.97
N LEU A 107 -12.12 -17.76 0.26
CA LEU A 107 -13.50 -17.70 0.74
C LEU A 107 -14.36 -16.73 -0.09
N LEU A 108 -13.87 -15.51 -0.31
CA LEU A 108 -14.60 -14.48 -1.06
C LEU A 108 -14.67 -14.79 -2.56
N ARG A 109 -13.67 -15.48 -3.13
CA ARG A 109 -13.71 -15.92 -4.53
C ARG A 109 -14.62 -17.12 -4.77
N GLY A 110 -14.74 -18.00 -3.77
CA GLY A 110 -15.51 -19.24 -3.88
C GLY A 110 -16.99 -19.10 -3.54
N ASN A 111 -17.44 -17.92 -3.09
CA ASN A 111 -18.82 -17.71 -2.67
C ASN A 111 -19.29 -16.28 -2.91
N ASP A 112 -20.18 -16.11 -3.88
CA ASP A 112 -20.70 -14.80 -4.30
C ASP A 112 -21.53 -14.13 -3.19
N ASP A 113 -22.30 -14.86 -2.40
CA ASP A 113 -23.08 -14.32 -1.28
C ASP A 113 -22.17 -13.76 -0.20
N LEU A 114 -21.08 -14.46 0.12
CA LEU A 114 -20.07 -13.94 1.06
C LEU A 114 -19.35 -12.71 0.49
N CYS A 115 -18.99 -12.78 -0.77
CA CYS A 115 -18.37 -11.65 -1.45
C CYS A 115 -19.29 -10.43 -1.44
N ALA A 116 -20.57 -10.59 -1.75
CA ALA A 116 -21.54 -9.52 -1.73
C ALA A 116 -21.81 -8.95 -0.32
N SER A 117 -21.76 -9.81 0.71
CA SER A 117 -22.04 -9.42 2.11
C SER A 117 -20.81 -8.93 2.87
N TRP A 118 -19.59 -9.10 2.33
CA TRP A 118 -18.39 -8.59 2.98
C TRP A 118 -18.42 -7.05 3.05
N LEU A 119 -17.90 -6.50 4.15
CA LEU A 119 -17.93 -5.06 4.40
C LEU A 119 -16.95 -4.29 3.49
N TRP A 120 -17.28 -4.16 2.21
CA TRP A 120 -16.48 -3.41 1.21
C TRP A 120 -16.34 -1.92 1.54
N ALA A 121 -17.28 -1.33 2.28
CA ALA A 121 -17.19 0.04 2.78
C ALA A 121 -16.00 0.25 3.72
N HIS A 122 -15.49 -0.81 4.36
CA HIS A 122 -14.23 -0.78 5.08
C HIS A 122 -13.07 -0.93 4.10
N ASN A 123 -12.55 0.19 3.57
CA ASN A 123 -11.46 0.17 2.60
C ASN A 123 -10.20 -0.52 3.17
N ARG A 124 -10.02 -1.79 2.83
CA ARG A 124 -8.90 -2.62 3.25
C ARG A 124 -7.56 -2.07 2.74
N TRP A 125 -7.57 -1.35 1.63
CA TRP A 125 -6.41 -0.79 0.95
C TRP A 125 -6.21 0.71 1.18
N ARG A 126 -6.99 1.33 2.08
CA ARG A 126 -6.97 2.80 2.31
C ARG A 126 -5.58 3.39 2.56
N ASN A 127 -4.66 2.61 3.13
CA ASN A 127 -3.28 3.07 3.35
C ASN A 127 -2.51 3.26 2.04
N GLN A 128 -2.99 2.71 0.94
CA GLN A 128 -2.48 3.00 -0.39
C GLN A 128 -3.07 4.28 -0.98
N ASP A 129 -4.27 4.64 -0.55
CA ASP A 129 -5.00 5.80 -1.04
C ASP A 129 -4.58 7.08 -0.29
N ILE A 130 -4.05 6.94 0.94
CA ILE A 130 -3.55 8.05 1.74
C ILE A 130 -2.03 8.19 1.55
N PRO A 131 -1.57 9.27 0.92
CA PRO A 131 -0.18 9.46 0.51
C PRO A 131 0.84 9.38 1.62
N ALA A 132 0.59 10.10 2.71
CA ALA A 132 1.46 10.11 3.88
C ALA A 132 1.64 8.71 4.53
N GLN A 133 0.72 7.80 4.25
CA GLN A 133 0.77 6.43 4.76
C GLN A 133 1.37 5.45 3.76
N ARG A 134 1.19 5.69 2.48
CA ARG A 134 1.62 4.81 1.40
C ARG A 134 3.11 4.94 1.08
N LEU A 135 3.59 6.16 1.03
CA LEU A 135 4.98 6.48 0.68
C LEU A 135 5.88 6.63 1.89
N ARG A 136 5.37 6.34 3.09
CA ARG A 136 6.21 6.34 4.28
C ARG A 136 7.34 5.33 4.10
N LEU A 137 8.56 5.85 4.14
CA LEU A 137 9.80 5.09 4.13
C LEU A 137 10.16 4.55 5.53
N GLU A 138 9.27 4.74 6.52
CA GLU A 138 9.46 4.21 7.86
C GLU A 138 9.59 2.70 7.83
N ALA A 139 10.49 2.17 8.67
CA ALA A 139 10.67 0.76 8.86
C ALA A 139 9.36 0.10 9.33
N ARG A 140 8.67 -0.54 8.41
CA ARG A 140 7.49 -1.37 8.67
C ARG A 140 7.86 -2.81 8.38
N ARG A 141 7.32 -3.73 9.17
CA ARG A 141 7.42 -5.13 8.81
C ARG A 141 6.76 -5.35 7.45
N ASN A 142 7.49 -6.02 6.57
CA ASN A 142 7.11 -6.21 5.19
C ASN A 142 7.17 -7.71 4.86
N LEU A 143 6.03 -8.31 4.59
CA LEU A 143 5.91 -9.73 4.25
C LEU A 143 5.71 -9.95 2.73
N LEU A 144 5.93 -8.94 1.89
CA LEU A 144 5.67 -9.05 0.45
C LEU A 144 6.57 -10.10 -0.22
N ALA A 145 7.83 -10.22 0.22
CA ALA A 145 8.73 -11.28 -0.25
C ALA A 145 8.27 -12.67 0.20
N ASN A 146 7.85 -12.79 1.45
CA ASN A 146 7.28 -14.03 1.99
C ASN A 146 6.02 -14.45 1.23
N GLU A 147 5.17 -13.48 0.83
CA GLU A 147 3.99 -13.73 0.02
C GLU A 147 4.33 -14.25 -1.37
N LEU A 148 5.32 -13.66 -2.04
CA LEU A 148 5.79 -14.13 -3.33
C LEU A 148 6.28 -15.59 -3.24
N SER A 149 7.11 -15.88 -2.24
CA SER A 149 7.60 -17.23 -1.97
C SER A 149 6.46 -18.21 -1.69
N ALA A 150 5.55 -17.87 -0.80
CA ALA A 150 4.41 -18.71 -0.43
C ALA A 150 3.46 -18.99 -1.60
N ARG A 151 3.36 -18.06 -2.55
CA ARG A 151 2.55 -18.18 -3.76
C ARG A 151 3.32 -18.75 -4.95
N ARG A 152 4.63 -18.99 -4.83
CA ARG A 152 5.54 -19.39 -5.92
C ARG A 152 5.47 -18.46 -7.12
N LEU A 153 5.45 -17.16 -6.87
CA LEU A 153 5.35 -16.12 -7.90
C LEU A 153 6.68 -15.36 -8.03
N ALA A 154 7.07 -15.02 -9.25
CA ALA A 154 8.22 -14.16 -9.51
C ALA A 154 7.92 -12.68 -9.20
N SER A 155 6.65 -12.28 -9.30
CA SER A 155 6.22 -10.91 -9.02
C SER A 155 4.77 -10.89 -8.54
N HIS A 156 4.38 -9.81 -7.85
CA HIS A 156 2.99 -9.66 -7.42
C HIS A 156 2.03 -9.57 -8.62
N PRO A 157 0.88 -10.25 -8.57
CA PRO A 157 -0.09 -10.29 -9.68
C PRO A 157 -0.64 -8.92 -10.05
N ARG A 158 -0.74 -8.05 -9.07
CA ARG A 158 -1.16 -6.66 -9.25
C ARG A 158 -0.14 -5.74 -8.63
N ARG A 159 0.58 -5.02 -9.48
CA ARG A 159 1.54 -4.02 -9.08
C ARG A 159 0.85 -2.66 -8.92
N THR A 160 1.26 -1.92 -7.91
CA THR A 160 0.94 -0.50 -7.86
C THR A 160 1.81 0.22 -8.86
N ARG A 161 1.22 0.96 -9.80
CA ARG A 161 1.94 1.70 -10.84
C ARG A 161 2.27 3.10 -10.33
N ILE A 162 3.54 3.32 -10.03
CA ILE A 162 4.05 4.61 -9.55
C ILE A 162 4.83 5.27 -10.67
N TRP A 163 4.32 6.39 -11.13
CA TRP A 163 4.96 7.23 -12.14
C TRP A 163 5.67 8.38 -11.48
N ILE A 164 6.91 8.64 -11.88
CA ILE A 164 7.78 9.64 -11.27
C ILE A 164 8.22 10.62 -12.34
N ARG A 165 7.81 11.87 -12.18
CA ARG A 165 8.22 12.98 -13.04
C ARG A 165 9.51 13.59 -12.52
N MET A 166 10.64 13.27 -13.18
CA MET A 166 11.95 13.78 -12.80
C MET A 166 12.09 15.29 -13.04
N PRO A 167 12.98 15.94 -12.32
CA PRO A 167 13.34 17.32 -12.56
C PRO A 167 13.91 17.56 -13.96
N ASN A 168 14.07 18.82 -14.33
CA ASN A 168 14.55 19.20 -15.66
C ASN A 168 16.06 19.50 -15.73
N TRP A 169 16.75 19.55 -14.60
CA TRP A 169 18.17 19.86 -14.49
C TRP A 169 18.94 18.67 -13.96
N LEU A 170 20.17 18.47 -14.45
CA LEU A 170 21.00 17.30 -14.09
C LEU A 170 21.27 17.25 -12.58
N GLY A 171 21.64 18.38 -11.97
CA GLY A 171 21.88 18.44 -10.53
C GLY A 171 20.70 17.98 -9.71
N ASP A 172 19.50 18.45 -10.05
CA ASP A 172 18.26 18.04 -9.39
C ASP A 172 17.95 16.55 -9.60
N VAL A 173 18.24 16.01 -10.79
CA VAL A 173 18.10 14.58 -11.07
C VAL A 173 19.01 13.76 -10.16
N VAL A 174 20.28 14.17 -10.02
CA VAL A 174 21.25 13.47 -9.16
C VAL A 174 20.83 13.51 -7.69
N ILE A 175 20.39 14.67 -7.19
CA ILE A 175 19.90 14.83 -5.81
C ILE A 175 18.65 13.98 -5.55
N ALA A 176 17.81 13.72 -6.56
CA ALA A 176 16.63 12.89 -6.42
C ALA A 176 16.91 11.38 -6.42
N LEU A 177 18.10 10.91 -6.80
CA LEU A 177 18.42 9.48 -6.89
C LEU A 177 18.29 8.72 -5.55
N PRO A 178 18.74 9.25 -4.41
CA PRO A 178 18.54 8.58 -3.12
C PRO A 178 17.06 8.31 -2.83
N LEU A 179 16.18 9.25 -3.15
CA LEU A 179 14.74 9.06 -2.96
C LEU A 179 14.17 7.99 -3.90
N LEU A 180 14.62 7.90 -5.15
CA LEU A 180 14.24 6.82 -6.05
C LEU A 180 14.65 5.45 -5.50
N ARG A 181 15.87 5.33 -4.97
CA ARG A 181 16.37 4.11 -4.33
C ARG A 181 15.54 3.74 -3.11
N ALA A 182 15.28 4.72 -2.24
CA ALA A 182 14.45 4.51 -1.06
C ALA A 182 13.03 4.06 -1.43
N LEU A 183 12.45 4.64 -2.48
CA LEU A 183 11.14 4.24 -3.00
C LEU A 183 11.15 2.79 -3.49
N ARG A 184 12.17 2.36 -4.24
CA ARG A 184 12.32 0.98 -4.72
C ARG A 184 12.42 0.00 -3.55
N VAL A 185 13.21 0.32 -2.52
CA VAL A 185 13.37 -0.52 -1.34
C VAL A 185 12.09 -0.62 -0.53
N SER A 186 11.39 0.50 -0.36
CA SER A 186 10.14 0.55 0.43
C SER A 186 8.94 -0.09 -0.28
N ARG A 187 8.96 -0.13 -1.62
CA ARG A 187 7.87 -0.62 -2.46
C ARG A 187 8.36 -1.61 -3.51
N PRO A 188 8.85 -2.79 -3.09
CA PRO A 188 9.29 -3.85 -4.01
C PRO A 188 8.13 -4.40 -4.87
N ASP A 189 6.89 -4.23 -4.41
CA ASP A 189 5.65 -4.58 -5.10
C ASP A 189 5.24 -3.59 -6.20
N ALA A 190 5.86 -2.40 -6.24
CA ALA A 190 5.48 -1.36 -7.18
C ALA A 190 6.21 -1.50 -8.52
N GLU A 191 5.50 -1.17 -9.59
CA GLU A 191 6.06 -0.90 -10.91
C GLU A 191 6.40 0.58 -10.99
N LEU A 192 7.71 0.89 -11.04
CA LEU A 192 8.21 2.25 -11.10
C LEU A 192 8.47 2.65 -12.55
N THR A 193 7.72 3.64 -13.04
CA THR A 193 7.95 4.28 -14.33
C THR A 193 8.51 5.67 -14.13
N VAL A 194 9.71 5.93 -14.63
CA VAL A 194 10.36 7.23 -14.51
C VAL A 194 10.26 8.00 -15.82
N LEU A 195 9.67 9.21 -15.78
CA LEU A 195 9.65 10.15 -16.88
C LEU A 195 10.74 11.19 -16.68
N ALA A 196 11.64 11.25 -17.64
CA ALA A 196 12.75 12.21 -17.65
C ALA A 196 12.98 12.80 -19.05
N ARG A 197 13.78 13.87 -19.12
CA ARG A 197 14.28 14.34 -20.40
C ARG A 197 15.12 13.25 -21.06
N PRO A 198 15.09 13.12 -22.41
CA PRO A 198 15.81 12.07 -23.12
C PRO A 198 17.28 11.94 -22.75
N GLN A 199 17.95 13.05 -22.53
CA GLN A 199 19.37 13.14 -22.17
C GLN A 199 19.73 12.50 -20.82
N PHE A 200 18.76 12.28 -19.92
CA PHE A 200 18.99 11.68 -18.60
C PHE A 200 18.63 10.19 -18.54
N LEU A 201 18.02 9.66 -19.62
CA LEU A 201 17.60 8.25 -19.64
C LEU A 201 18.78 7.27 -19.56
N PRO A 202 19.94 7.48 -20.20
CA PRO A 202 21.08 6.61 -20.03
C PRO A 202 21.54 6.53 -18.57
N LEU A 203 21.73 7.66 -17.91
CA LEU A 203 22.12 7.74 -16.51
C LEU A 203 21.12 6.98 -15.59
N LEU A 204 19.82 7.15 -15.83
CA LEU A 204 18.77 6.50 -15.03
C LEU A 204 18.66 5.00 -15.34
N GLY A 205 18.99 4.59 -16.57
CA GLY A 205 19.00 3.20 -17.01
C GLY A 205 20.09 2.39 -16.31
N ASP A 206 21.29 2.94 -16.25
CA ASP A 206 22.46 2.29 -15.64
C ASP A 206 22.25 2.00 -14.14
N LEU A 207 21.38 2.74 -13.50
CA LEU A 207 21.07 2.57 -12.07
C LEU A 207 20.14 1.39 -11.75
N GLY A 208 19.39 0.87 -12.72
CA GLY A 208 18.50 -0.27 -12.56
C GLY A 208 17.39 -0.10 -11.53
N ILE A 209 17.02 1.15 -11.17
CA ILE A 209 16.02 1.44 -10.12
C ILE A 209 14.59 1.37 -10.64
N ALA A 210 14.37 1.82 -11.88
CA ALA A 210 13.06 1.87 -12.52
C ALA A 210 12.77 0.61 -13.34
N ASP A 211 11.53 0.16 -13.34
CA ASP A 211 11.09 -0.92 -14.23
C ASP A 211 10.91 -0.41 -15.66
N GLN A 212 10.53 0.85 -15.81
CA GLN A 212 10.36 1.51 -17.10
C GLN A 212 10.93 2.92 -17.08
N LEU A 213 11.59 3.29 -18.17
CA LEU A 213 12.04 4.66 -18.45
C LEU A 213 11.26 5.22 -19.65
N ARG A 214 10.74 6.43 -19.51
CA ARG A 214 10.00 7.11 -20.56
C ARG A 214 10.58 8.49 -20.83
N ALA A 215 10.82 8.75 -22.10
CA ALA A 215 11.24 10.08 -22.54
C ALA A 215 10.07 11.08 -22.43
N LEU A 216 10.35 12.26 -21.91
CA LEU A 216 9.43 13.37 -22.06
C LEU A 216 9.34 13.77 -23.53
N PRO A 217 8.14 13.98 -24.08
CA PRO A 217 7.98 14.42 -25.44
C PRO A 217 8.52 15.85 -25.62
N PRO A 218 8.92 16.23 -26.84
CA PRO A 218 9.29 17.60 -27.13
C PRO A 218 8.08 18.52 -26.94
N ARG A 219 8.37 19.79 -26.63
CA ARG A 219 7.31 20.79 -26.50
C ARG A 219 6.67 21.05 -27.86
N GLY A 220 5.34 21.03 -27.89
CA GLY A 220 4.59 21.23 -29.12
C GLY A 220 3.12 20.77 -28.99
N PRO A 221 2.35 20.79 -30.07
CA PRO A 221 0.91 20.45 -30.06
C PRO A 221 0.61 19.05 -29.53
N GLY A 222 1.55 18.10 -29.74
CA GLY A 222 1.41 16.71 -29.27
C GLY A 222 1.75 16.49 -27.80
N TYR A 223 2.32 17.48 -27.10
CA TYR A 223 2.80 17.32 -25.74
C TYR A 223 1.74 16.81 -24.76
N PHE A 224 0.63 17.53 -24.68
CA PHE A 224 -0.46 17.14 -23.76
C PHE A 224 -1.23 15.91 -24.24
N ARG A 225 -1.27 15.66 -25.56
CA ARG A 225 -1.84 14.42 -26.11
C ARG A 225 -1.09 13.19 -25.63
N PHE A 226 0.23 13.25 -25.52
CA PHE A 226 1.05 12.19 -24.93
C PHE A 226 0.57 11.83 -23.53
N PHE A 227 0.44 12.80 -22.62
CA PHE A 227 -0.03 12.52 -21.25
C PHE A 227 -1.46 11.97 -21.22
N ARG A 228 -2.35 12.45 -22.09
CA ARG A 228 -3.69 11.89 -22.18
C ARG A 228 -3.69 10.43 -22.65
N GLN A 229 -2.76 10.03 -23.49
CA GLN A 229 -2.64 8.64 -23.92
C GLN A 229 -2.17 7.71 -22.79
N LEU A 230 -1.38 8.22 -21.84
CA LEU A 230 -0.92 7.47 -20.66
C LEU A 230 -2.06 7.03 -19.74
N ARG A 231 -3.26 7.56 -19.86
CA ARG A 231 -4.45 7.03 -19.17
C ARG A 231 -4.68 5.55 -19.41
N ARG A 232 -4.30 5.06 -20.58
CA ARG A 232 -4.43 3.64 -20.94
C ARG A 232 -3.47 2.74 -20.14
N GLU A 233 -2.46 3.32 -19.51
CA GLU A 233 -1.50 2.62 -18.66
C GLU A 233 -1.90 2.63 -17.18
N PHE A 234 -3.01 3.30 -16.84
CA PHE A 234 -3.63 3.34 -15.51
C PHE A 234 -2.63 3.66 -14.38
N PRO A 235 -1.99 4.84 -14.38
CA PRO A 235 -1.10 5.23 -13.29
C PRO A 235 -1.90 5.36 -11.99
N ASP A 236 -1.51 4.62 -10.95
CA ASP A 236 -2.14 4.73 -9.64
C ASP A 236 -1.65 5.98 -8.91
N VAL A 237 -0.35 6.21 -8.97
CA VAL A 237 0.35 7.30 -8.29
C VAL A 237 1.22 8.06 -9.25
N TRP A 238 1.25 9.37 -9.11
CA TRP A 238 2.15 10.25 -9.83
C TRP A 238 2.92 11.13 -8.86
N LEU A 239 4.23 10.95 -8.80
CA LEU A 239 5.15 11.74 -7.98
C LEU A 239 5.76 12.85 -8.83
N LEU A 240 5.63 14.08 -8.39
CA LEU A 240 6.14 15.24 -9.09
C LEU A 240 7.36 15.80 -8.35
N PHE A 241 8.53 15.55 -8.88
CA PHE A 241 9.77 16.20 -8.43
C PHE A 241 9.98 17.56 -9.12
N THR A 242 8.89 18.11 -9.63
CA THR A 242 8.84 19.44 -10.22
C THR A 242 7.80 20.29 -9.51
N HIS A 243 8.07 21.57 -9.38
CA HIS A 243 7.18 22.52 -8.70
C HIS A 243 6.31 23.34 -9.66
N SER A 244 6.02 22.82 -10.85
CA SER A 244 5.32 23.56 -11.89
C SER A 244 3.87 23.12 -12.07
N LEU A 245 2.97 24.07 -12.30
CA LEU A 245 1.58 23.78 -12.68
C LEU A 245 1.49 22.91 -13.95
N ARG A 246 2.49 22.98 -14.83
CA ARG A 246 2.55 22.11 -16.01
C ARG A 246 2.71 20.65 -15.59
N GLY A 247 3.59 20.34 -14.64
CA GLY A 247 3.73 19.00 -14.11
C GLY A 247 2.44 18.48 -13.49
N ASP A 248 1.70 19.36 -12.82
CA ASP A 248 0.38 19.00 -12.25
C ASP A 248 -0.62 18.67 -13.34
N LEU A 249 -0.63 19.46 -14.42
CA LEU A 249 -1.47 19.20 -15.58
C LEU A 249 -1.08 17.90 -16.30
N GLU A 250 0.22 17.61 -16.42
CA GLU A 250 0.72 16.33 -16.94
C GLU A 250 0.14 15.14 -16.18
N ALA A 251 0.23 15.17 -14.85
CA ALA A 251 -0.28 14.13 -13.97
C ALA A 251 -1.80 14.01 -14.02
N TRP A 252 -2.51 15.13 -14.11
CA TRP A 252 -3.97 15.16 -14.22
C TRP A 252 -4.45 14.59 -15.58
N LEU A 253 -3.80 14.98 -16.65
CA LEU A 253 -4.10 14.46 -18.00
C LEU A 253 -3.81 12.97 -18.10
N ALA A 254 -2.77 12.47 -17.46
CA ALA A 254 -2.46 11.05 -17.38
C ALA A 254 -3.50 10.25 -16.57
N GLY A 255 -4.42 10.92 -15.88
CA GLY A 255 -5.48 10.28 -15.13
C GLY A 255 -5.01 9.59 -13.85
N ALA A 256 -3.84 9.98 -13.33
CA ALA A 256 -3.34 9.42 -12.08
C ALA A 256 -4.31 9.70 -10.92
N LEU A 257 -4.67 8.66 -10.18
CA LEU A 257 -5.63 8.76 -9.07
C LEU A 257 -5.07 9.60 -7.92
N GLN A 258 -3.77 9.48 -7.69
CA GLN A 258 -3.06 10.20 -6.64
C GLN A 258 -1.89 10.98 -7.25
N ARG A 259 -1.90 12.27 -7.04
CA ARG A 259 -0.91 13.22 -7.59
C ARG A 259 -0.26 13.97 -6.45
N PHE A 260 1.02 13.72 -6.28
CA PHE A 260 1.84 14.19 -5.18
C PHE A 260 2.83 15.24 -5.63
N GLY A 261 2.97 16.28 -4.84
CA GLY A 261 3.97 17.29 -5.05
C GLY A 261 4.10 18.24 -3.87
N ILE A 262 5.20 18.97 -3.82
CA ILE A 262 5.45 19.97 -2.79
C ILE A 262 4.83 21.29 -3.21
N ARG A 263 4.10 21.90 -2.29
CA ARG A 263 3.52 23.23 -2.43
C ARG A 263 4.37 24.23 -1.68
N ARG A 264 4.83 25.25 -2.38
CA ARG A 264 5.50 26.40 -1.80
C ARG A 264 4.50 27.45 -1.31
N ARG A 265 4.90 28.23 -0.33
CA ARG A 265 4.10 29.34 0.17
C ARG A 265 3.78 30.33 -0.97
N GLY A 266 2.51 30.70 -1.12
CA GLY A 266 2.09 31.62 -2.20
C GLY A 266 1.89 30.98 -3.59
N HIS A 267 2.20 29.68 -3.78
CA HIS A 267 2.03 28.99 -5.06
C HIS A 267 1.00 27.86 -4.96
N PRO A 268 -0.29 28.12 -5.25
CA PRO A 268 -1.32 27.09 -5.20
C PRO A 268 -1.10 26.03 -6.27
N ARG A 269 -1.32 24.77 -5.93
CA ARG A 269 -1.24 23.63 -6.84
C ARG A 269 -2.57 22.83 -6.83
N PRO A 270 -3.65 23.38 -7.40
CA PRO A 270 -5.01 22.83 -7.25
C PRO A 270 -5.21 21.46 -7.92
N LEU A 271 -4.38 21.10 -8.88
CA LEU A 271 -4.46 19.80 -9.56
C LEU A 271 -3.79 18.66 -8.80
N LEU A 272 -3.05 18.94 -7.74
CA LEU A 272 -2.56 17.91 -6.84
C LEU A 272 -3.70 17.36 -5.99
N THR A 273 -3.73 16.06 -5.81
CA THR A 273 -4.62 15.43 -4.82
C THR A 273 -4.01 15.52 -3.42
N HIS A 274 -2.68 15.64 -3.36
CA HIS A 274 -1.91 15.67 -2.12
C HIS A 274 -0.72 16.61 -2.28
N ALA A 275 -0.86 17.76 -1.66
CA ALA A 275 0.17 18.78 -1.63
C ALA A 275 0.81 18.81 -0.23
N TYR A 276 2.12 18.63 -0.17
CA TYR A 276 2.91 18.81 1.04
C TYR A 276 3.45 20.22 1.09
N SER A 277 3.48 20.83 2.26
CA SER A 277 4.19 22.08 2.46
C SER A 277 5.65 21.79 2.81
N ALA A 278 6.58 22.46 2.17
CA ALA A 278 7.97 22.41 2.58
C ALA A 278 8.09 22.92 4.03
N PRO A 279 8.96 22.32 4.88
CA PRO A 279 9.26 22.87 6.18
C PRO A 279 9.75 24.32 6.08
N ALA A 280 9.37 25.18 7.00
CA ALA A 280 9.72 26.61 6.96
C ALA A 280 11.24 26.89 6.91
N ALA A 281 12.06 25.97 7.42
CA ALA A 281 13.52 26.05 7.36
C ALA A 281 14.09 25.98 5.93
N TYR A 282 13.33 25.50 4.95
CA TYR A 282 13.76 25.33 3.56
C TYR A 282 13.30 26.46 2.63
N ASP A 283 12.58 27.46 3.18
CA ASP A 283 12.05 28.58 2.37
C ASP A 283 13.14 29.60 1.99
N ASN A 284 14.37 29.44 2.49
CA ASN A 284 15.47 30.40 2.38
C ASN A 284 16.49 30.08 1.28
N GLY A 285 16.05 29.60 0.12
CA GLY A 285 16.93 29.43 -1.05
C GLY A 285 17.68 28.12 -1.13
N THR A 286 17.30 27.11 -0.35
CA THR A 286 17.80 25.76 -0.46
C THR A 286 17.38 25.10 -1.77
N HIS A 287 18.19 24.18 -2.25
CA HIS A 287 17.96 23.47 -3.50
C HIS A 287 16.63 22.70 -3.45
N HIS A 288 15.80 22.85 -4.48
CA HIS A 288 14.44 22.31 -4.55
C HIS A 288 14.30 20.84 -4.23
N GLN A 289 15.35 20.06 -4.42
CA GLN A 289 15.32 18.60 -4.29
C GLN A 289 15.63 18.12 -2.88
N LEU A 290 16.15 18.98 -2.02
CA LEU A 290 16.33 18.67 -0.61
C LEU A 290 15.01 18.70 0.18
N GLU A 291 13.93 19.17 -0.45
CA GLU A 291 12.59 19.25 0.12
C GLU A 291 11.81 17.91 0.00
N HIS A 292 12.31 16.93 -0.76
CA HIS A 292 11.69 15.62 -1.00
C HIS A 292 12.31 14.51 -0.14
#